data_20a81d4613f250a44357cf062e7c7468
#
_entry.id   20a81d4613f250a44357cf062e7c7468
#
_cell.length_a   1.000
_cell.length_b   1.000
_cell.length_c   1.000
_cell.angle_alpha   90.00
_cell.angle_beta   90.00
_cell.angle_gamma   90.00
#
_symmetry.space_group_name_H-M   'P 1'
#
loop_
_entity.id
_entity.type
_entity.pdbx_description
1 polymer ?
#
loop_
_entity_poly.entity_id
_entity_poly.type
_entity_poly.pdbx_seq_one_letter_code
_entity_poly.pdbx_strand_id
1 'polypeptide(L)'
;MKTAAHILVIRLSAMGDVAMLVPVLRVLTATYPKLNVTVVTKGFLSPLFEDLKNVAVLPVDVKGAHKGILGLFQLAKDAKGLDITCVADTHNVLRSKIVRSLLWLQAIKTASIDKARGEKKQLIQTKGGELQALKKTHERYADVFAKLGYPIDLTKHQYPARKVMSAKTQDLIGLSSKKFIGVAPFAAHRGKVYPLQLIKQVIAQLNNTGDYVIFLFGGGALEIAQLDKLASDFKGVTNMAGKLSFSQELQLISNLDVMLAMDSGNGHLSALYDIPVVTIWGVTHPFLGFAPFNQPNENQLLADRTKYPLVPTSVYGSTYPDGYEKAIETISPSAIVEKVLSVLK
;
A
#
# COMPACT_ATOMS: atom_id res chain seq x y z
N MET A 1 -38.25 -5.40 -11.10
CA MET A 1 -36.85 -5.32 -11.62
C MET A 1 -35.91 -5.81 -10.55
N LYS A 2 -34.99 -6.77 -10.80
CA LYS A 2 -33.95 -7.09 -9.80
C LYS A 2 -33.07 -5.84 -9.67
N THR A 3 -32.99 -5.27 -8.46
CA THR A 3 -32.06 -4.19 -8.14
C THR A 3 -30.65 -4.61 -8.53
N ALA A 4 -29.87 -3.70 -9.12
CA ALA A 4 -28.47 -3.96 -9.43
C ALA A 4 -27.73 -4.40 -8.15
N ALA A 5 -26.88 -5.41 -8.26
CA ALA A 5 -26.16 -5.90 -7.09
C ALA A 5 -25.22 -4.78 -6.56
N HIS A 6 -25.20 -4.62 -5.23
CA HIS A 6 -24.41 -3.59 -4.56
C HIS A 6 -23.57 -4.21 -3.43
N ILE A 7 -22.26 -4.17 -3.54
CA ILE A 7 -21.34 -4.71 -2.53
C ILE A 7 -20.84 -3.59 -1.62
N LEU A 8 -21.00 -3.75 -0.32
CA LEU A 8 -20.29 -2.96 0.68
C LEU A 8 -18.92 -3.61 0.94
N VAL A 9 -17.83 -2.89 0.72
CA VAL A 9 -16.47 -3.37 1.00
C VAL A 9 -15.91 -2.64 2.22
N ILE A 10 -15.54 -3.37 3.26
CA ILE A 10 -15.01 -2.75 4.49
C ILE A 10 -13.49 -2.86 4.54
N ARG A 11 -12.78 -1.72 4.43
CA ARG A 11 -11.33 -1.60 4.66
C ARG A 11 -10.98 -0.24 5.26
N LEU A 12 -10.95 -0.14 6.58
CA LEU A 12 -10.83 1.12 7.31
C LEU A 12 -9.39 1.68 7.34
N SER A 13 -8.38 0.80 7.23
CA SER A 13 -6.93 1.08 7.32
C SER A 13 -6.11 -0.18 7.01
N ALA A 14 -4.78 -0.16 6.91
CA ALA A 14 -3.93 1.02 6.74
C ALA A 14 -3.89 1.48 5.27
N MET A 15 -3.22 2.60 4.96
CA MET A 15 -3.17 3.15 3.60
C MET A 15 -2.69 2.11 2.56
N GLY A 16 -1.59 1.41 2.81
CA GLY A 16 -1.08 0.37 1.90
C GLY A 16 -2.06 -0.78 1.69
N ASP A 17 -2.76 -1.22 2.75
CA ASP A 17 -3.77 -2.25 2.63
C ASP A 17 -5.01 -1.80 1.83
N VAL A 18 -5.39 -0.51 1.94
CA VAL A 18 -6.45 0.09 1.13
C VAL A 18 -5.99 0.20 -0.32
N ALA A 19 -4.73 0.60 -0.56
CA ALA A 19 -4.14 0.63 -1.90
C ALA A 19 -4.14 -0.77 -2.54
N MET A 20 -3.77 -1.83 -1.82
CA MET A 20 -3.83 -3.21 -2.33
C MET A 20 -5.25 -3.68 -2.73
N LEU A 21 -6.31 -3.02 -2.26
CA LEU A 21 -7.67 -3.34 -2.65
C LEU A 21 -8.04 -2.74 -4.03
N VAL A 22 -7.44 -1.62 -4.41
CA VAL A 22 -7.78 -0.88 -5.64
C VAL A 22 -7.67 -1.73 -6.90
N PRO A 23 -6.55 -2.45 -7.19
CA PRO A 23 -6.45 -3.29 -8.39
C PRO A 23 -7.48 -4.43 -8.38
N VAL A 24 -7.84 -4.95 -7.22
CA VAL A 24 -8.87 -5.99 -7.08
C VAL A 24 -10.25 -5.44 -7.46
N LEU A 25 -10.60 -4.24 -6.99
CA LEU A 25 -11.86 -3.57 -7.37
C LEU A 25 -11.89 -3.16 -8.83
N ARG A 26 -10.76 -2.76 -9.41
CA ARG A 26 -10.65 -2.45 -10.84
C ARG A 26 -11.02 -3.67 -11.70
N VAL A 27 -10.45 -4.83 -11.38
CA VAL A 27 -10.79 -6.08 -12.07
C VAL A 27 -12.23 -6.48 -11.80
N LEU A 28 -12.72 -6.34 -10.57
CA LEU A 28 -14.09 -6.68 -10.18
C LEU A 28 -15.12 -5.88 -11.00
N THR A 29 -14.98 -4.55 -11.04
CA THR A 29 -15.94 -3.69 -11.75
C THR A 29 -15.81 -3.79 -13.27
N ALA A 30 -14.64 -4.12 -13.80
CA ALA A 30 -14.46 -4.44 -15.21
C ALA A 30 -15.12 -5.77 -15.58
N THR A 31 -15.03 -6.80 -14.73
CA THR A 31 -15.65 -8.12 -14.93
C THR A 31 -17.17 -8.06 -14.78
N TYR A 32 -17.65 -7.25 -13.83
CA TYR A 32 -19.09 -7.11 -13.51
C TYR A 32 -19.55 -5.65 -13.66
N PRO A 33 -19.74 -5.13 -14.87
CA PRO A 33 -19.95 -3.69 -15.12
C PRO A 33 -21.30 -3.15 -14.62
N LYS A 34 -22.23 -4.03 -14.21
CA LYS A 34 -23.51 -3.66 -13.57
C LYS A 34 -23.45 -3.71 -12.04
N LEU A 35 -22.32 -4.09 -11.47
CA LEU A 35 -22.10 -4.16 -10.04
C LEU A 35 -21.76 -2.79 -9.49
N ASN A 36 -22.47 -2.35 -8.45
CA ASN A 36 -22.10 -1.19 -7.65
C ASN A 36 -21.26 -1.62 -6.45
N VAL A 37 -20.30 -0.81 -6.08
CA VAL A 37 -19.43 -1.04 -4.93
C VAL A 37 -19.37 0.22 -4.08
N THR A 38 -19.55 0.09 -2.77
CA THR A 38 -19.26 1.17 -1.81
C THR A 38 -18.16 0.72 -0.87
N VAL A 39 -17.04 1.46 -0.85
CA VAL A 39 -15.91 1.19 0.04
C VAL A 39 -16.04 2.01 1.31
N VAL A 40 -16.10 1.33 2.44
CA VAL A 40 -16.09 1.93 3.78
C VAL A 40 -14.64 2.10 4.21
N THR A 41 -14.15 3.34 4.16
CA THR A 41 -12.75 3.68 4.49
C THR A 41 -12.62 5.09 5.05
N LYS A 42 -11.43 5.50 5.47
CA LYS A 42 -11.18 6.88 5.93
C LYS A 42 -11.32 7.86 4.76
N GLY A 43 -12.00 8.99 4.97
CA GLY A 43 -12.32 9.95 3.91
C GLY A 43 -11.11 10.45 3.12
N PHE A 44 -9.95 10.65 3.77
CA PHE A 44 -8.75 11.11 3.06
C PHE A 44 -8.21 10.11 2.02
N LEU A 45 -8.63 8.82 2.08
CA LEU A 45 -8.25 7.78 1.12
C LEU A 45 -9.19 7.71 -0.09
N SER A 46 -10.25 8.53 -0.14
CA SER A 46 -11.20 8.54 -1.27
C SER A 46 -10.52 8.72 -2.64
N PRO A 47 -9.45 9.53 -2.79
CA PRO A 47 -8.77 9.68 -4.07
C PRO A 47 -8.22 8.39 -4.70
N LEU A 48 -8.05 7.31 -3.92
CA LEU A 48 -7.62 6.01 -4.44
C LEU A 48 -8.68 5.34 -5.34
N PHE A 49 -9.94 5.75 -5.24
CA PHE A 49 -11.07 5.10 -5.90
C PHE A 49 -11.71 5.95 -7.01
N GLU A 50 -11.25 7.20 -7.19
CA GLU A 50 -11.83 8.16 -8.15
C GLU A 50 -11.82 7.66 -9.61
N ASP A 51 -10.83 6.85 -9.98
CA ASP A 51 -10.69 6.31 -11.33
C ASP A 51 -11.49 5.01 -11.56
N LEU A 52 -12.18 4.51 -10.55
CA LEU A 52 -12.93 3.26 -10.62
C LEU A 52 -14.40 3.52 -10.95
N LYS A 53 -14.88 2.97 -12.07
CA LYS A 53 -16.29 3.03 -12.41
C LYS A 53 -17.14 2.24 -11.41
N ASN A 54 -18.29 2.79 -11.05
CA ASN A 54 -19.26 2.16 -10.12
C ASN A 54 -18.70 1.89 -8.71
N VAL A 55 -17.65 2.62 -8.29
CA VAL A 55 -17.10 2.57 -6.94
C VAL A 55 -17.32 3.91 -6.26
N ALA A 56 -18.06 3.88 -5.16
CA ALA A 56 -18.25 5.02 -4.26
C ALA A 56 -17.50 4.79 -2.94
N VAL A 57 -17.27 5.86 -2.19
CA VAL A 57 -16.70 5.79 -0.84
C VAL A 57 -17.71 6.25 0.19
N LEU A 58 -17.94 5.45 1.22
CA LEU A 58 -18.59 5.85 2.45
C LEU A 58 -17.50 6.21 3.46
N PRO A 59 -17.26 7.51 3.71
CA PRO A 59 -16.17 7.93 4.59
C PRO A 59 -16.49 7.62 6.05
N VAL A 60 -15.52 7.02 6.75
CA VAL A 60 -15.65 6.70 8.17
C VAL A 60 -14.91 7.72 9.02
N ASP A 61 -15.65 8.33 9.94
CA ASP A 61 -15.09 9.16 11.00
C ASP A 61 -15.03 8.38 12.33
N VAL A 62 -13.93 7.68 12.54
CA VAL A 62 -13.72 6.87 13.76
C VAL A 62 -13.42 7.69 15.01
N LYS A 63 -13.22 9.00 14.88
CA LYS A 63 -13.00 9.93 16.01
C LYS A 63 -14.25 10.73 16.36
N GLY A 64 -15.19 10.88 15.42
CA GLY A 64 -16.46 11.59 15.54
C GLY A 64 -17.66 10.67 15.40
N ALA A 65 -18.45 10.80 14.34
CA ALA A 65 -19.76 10.14 14.14
C ALA A 65 -19.72 8.60 14.29
N HIS A 66 -18.61 7.96 13.92
CA HIS A 66 -18.46 6.50 13.98
C HIS A 66 -17.58 6.03 15.15
N LYS A 67 -17.50 6.83 16.23
CA LYS A 67 -16.71 6.50 17.43
C LYS A 67 -17.44 5.52 18.34
N GLY A 68 -16.70 4.55 18.88
CA GLY A 68 -17.22 3.58 19.85
C GLY A 68 -18.28 2.63 19.26
N ILE A 69 -18.99 1.92 20.13
CA ILE A 69 -19.97 0.92 19.72
C ILE A 69 -21.17 1.59 19.05
N LEU A 70 -21.71 2.67 19.63
CA LEU A 70 -22.85 3.40 19.05
C LEU A 70 -22.51 3.95 17.65
N GLY A 71 -21.29 4.44 17.43
CA GLY A 71 -20.85 4.86 16.12
C GLY A 71 -20.76 3.71 15.10
N LEU A 72 -20.50 2.46 15.55
CA LEU A 72 -20.53 1.30 14.64
C LEU A 72 -21.97 0.90 14.28
N PHE A 73 -22.94 1.08 15.18
CA PHE A 73 -24.38 0.94 14.85
C PHE A 73 -24.80 1.99 13.81
N GLN A 74 -24.38 3.25 14.00
CA GLN A 74 -24.64 4.31 13.02
C GLN A 74 -24.05 3.96 11.66
N LEU A 75 -22.79 3.52 11.60
CA LEU A 75 -22.13 3.09 10.36
C LEU A 75 -22.87 1.94 9.66
N ALA A 76 -23.36 0.97 10.42
CA ALA A 76 -24.17 -0.12 9.88
C ALA A 76 -25.53 0.38 9.33
N LYS A 77 -26.15 1.37 9.99
CA LYS A 77 -27.39 2.03 9.53
C LYS A 77 -27.15 2.82 8.23
N ASP A 78 -26.06 3.60 8.16
CA ASP A 78 -25.67 4.36 6.97
C ASP A 78 -25.40 3.43 5.78
N ALA A 79 -24.69 2.33 6.03
CA ALA A 79 -24.42 1.31 5.02
C ALA A 79 -25.71 0.63 4.52
N LYS A 80 -26.66 0.34 5.41
CA LYS A 80 -27.95 -0.25 5.03
C LYS A 80 -28.76 0.68 4.13
N GLY A 81 -28.72 1.99 4.39
CA GLY A 81 -29.41 3.00 3.58
C GLY A 81 -28.92 3.08 2.12
N LEU A 82 -27.86 2.36 1.76
CA LEU A 82 -27.33 2.26 0.41
C LEU A 82 -27.90 1.08 -0.39
N ASP A 83 -28.91 0.36 0.11
CA ASP A 83 -29.52 -0.82 -0.55
C ASP A 83 -28.50 -1.90 -0.94
N ILE A 84 -27.54 -2.16 -0.04
CA ILE A 84 -26.51 -3.16 -0.25
C ILE A 84 -27.07 -4.58 -0.27
N THR A 85 -26.55 -5.41 -1.17
CA THR A 85 -26.97 -6.82 -1.33
C THR A 85 -26.03 -7.79 -0.63
N CYS A 86 -24.75 -7.41 -0.44
CA CYS A 86 -23.77 -8.20 0.31
C CYS A 86 -22.61 -7.36 0.86
N VAL A 87 -21.85 -7.94 1.79
CA VAL A 87 -20.73 -7.30 2.48
C VAL A 87 -19.45 -8.10 2.29
N ALA A 88 -18.41 -7.46 1.77
CA ALA A 88 -17.04 -7.96 1.69
C ALA A 88 -16.16 -7.32 2.78
N ASP A 89 -15.95 -8.03 3.90
CA ASP A 89 -15.06 -7.57 4.96
C ASP A 89 -13.61 -7.95 4.65
N THR A 90 -12.90 -7.07 3.93
CA THR A 90 -11.47 -7.23 3.61
C THR A 90 -10.57 -6.75 4.75
N HIS A 91 -11.14 -6.27 5.85
CA HIS A 91 -10.38 -5.82 7.03
C HIS A 91 -10.30 -6.87 8.15
N ASN A 92 -11.42 -7.50 8.47
CA ASN A 92 -11.56 -8.57 9.48
C ASN A 92 -10.88 -8.22 10.83
N VAL A 93 -11.19 -7.04 11.39
CA VAL A 93 -10.81 -6.56 12.72
C VAL A 93 -12.06 -6.35 13.57
N LEU A 94 -11.92 -6.11 14.87
CA LEU A 94 -13.06 -6.01 15.77
C LEU A 94 -14.16 -5.05 15.26
N ARG A 95 -13.78 -3.85 14.82
CA ARG A 95 -14.76 -2.86 14.29
C ARG A 95 -15.50 -3.37 13.05
N SER A 96 -14.77 -3.91 12.06
CA SER A 96 -15.42 -4.43 10.85
C SER A 96 -16.25 -5.67 11.12
N LYS A 97 -15.85 -6.52 12.07
CA LYS A 97 -16.64 -7.68 12.50
C LYS A 97 -17.98 -7.24 13.08
N ILE A 98 -18.02 -6.22 13.95
CA ILE A 98 -19.25 -5.70 14.54
C ILE A 98 -20.18 -5.18 13.43
N VAL A 99 -19.69 -4.30 12.55
CA VAL A 99 -20.50 -3.77 11.43
C VAL A 99 -21.03 -4.91 10.54
N ARG A 100 -20.17 -5.84 10.16
CA ARG A 100 -20.54 -7.01 9.36
C ARG A 100 -21.60 -7.86 10.06
N SER A 101 -21.46 -8.12 11.37
CA SER A 101 -22.44 -8.91 12.13
C SER A 101 -23.79 -8.22 12.23
N LEU A 102 -23.82 -6.90 12.42
CA LEU A 102 -25.07 -6.11 12.43
C LEU A 102 -25.79 -6.16 11.08
N LEU A 103 -25.07 -6.16 9.97
CA LEU A 103 -25.63 -6.29 8.63
C LEU A 103 -26.07 -7.74 8.33
N TRP A 104 -25.31 -8.73 8.80
CA TRP A 104 -25.67 -10.15 8.68
C TRP A 104 -26.98 -10.48 9.42
N LEU A 105 -27.20 -9.93 10.62
CA LEU A 105 -28.46 -10.06 11.36
C LEU A 105 -29.68 -9.51 10.59
N GLN A 106 -29.45 -8.70 9.58
CA GLN A 106 -30.47 -8.17 8.68
C GLN A 106 -30.59 -8.98 7.38
N ALA A 107 -30.14 -10.25 7.39
CA ALA A 107 -30.17 -11.20 6.27
C ALA A 107 -29.30 -10.78 5.06
N ILE A 108 -28.34 -9.84 5.23
CA ILE A 108 -27.40 -9.46 4.18
C ILE A 108 -26.25 -10.48 4.14
N LYS A 109 -25.98 -11.07 2.96
CA LYS A 109 -24.92 -12.04 2.75
C LYS A 109 -23.55 -11.40 3.04
N THR A 110 -22.69 -12.07 3.80
CA THR A 110 -21.36 -11.54 4.17
C THR A 110 -20.23 -12.53 3.90
N ALA A 111 -19.06 -12.02 3.53
CA ALA A 111 -17.82 -12.78 3.50
C ALA A 111 -16.69 -11.97 4.10
N SER A 112 -15.68 -12.63 4.62
CA SER A 112 -14.49 -11.98 5.19
C SER A 112 -13.19 -12.60 4.72
N ILE A 113 -12.14 -11.75 4.72
CA ILE A 113 -10.79 -12.18 4.38
C ILE A 113 -10.27 -13.22 5.39
N ASP A 114 -9.62 -14.25 4.86
CA ASP A 114 -8.67 -15.06 5.61
C ASP A 114 -7.31 -14.37 5.61
N LYS A 115 -6.83 -13.98 6.78
CA LYS A 115 -5.54 -13.30 6.97
C LYS A 115 -4.35 -14.26 7.03
N ALA A 116 -4.58 -15.56 6.90
CA ALA A 116 -3.55 -16.60 6.99
C ALA A 116 -2.65 -16.49 8.24
N ARG A 117 -3.25 -16.22 9.40
CA ARG A 117 -2.47 -15.98 10.62
C ARG A 117 -1.64 -17.18 11.04
N GLY A 118 -2.17 -18.41 10.85
CA GLY A 118 -1.45 -19.66 11.11
C GLY A 118 -0.25 -19.84 10.18
N GLU A 119 -0.48 -19.73 8.87
CA GLU A 119 0.57 -19.83 7.83
C GLU A 119 1.67 -18.78 8.03
N LYS A 120 1.28 -17.51 8.30
CA LYS A 120 2.24 -16.43 8.60
C LYS A 120 3.05 -16.71 9.86
N LYS A 121 2.41 -17.26 10.92
CA LYS A 121 3.10 -17.67 12.14
C LYS A 121 4.11 -18.79 11.86
N GLN A 122 3.75 -19.78 11.06
CA GLN A 122 4.66 -20.86 10.66
C GLN A 122 5.85 -20.29 9.87
N LEU A 123 5.60 -19.39 8.90
CA LEU A 123 6.66 -18.80 8.08
C LEU A 123 7.67 -18.02 8.92
N ILE A 124 7.24 -17.20 9.90
CA ILE A 124 8.17 -16.49 10.80
C ILE A 124 8.87 -17.42 11.81
N GLN A 125 8.41 -18.64 11.97
CA GLN A 125 9.05 -19.64 12.82
C GLN A 125 10.07 -20.50 12.07
N THR A 126 10.15 -20.38 10.74
CA THR A 126 11.11 -21.12 9.90
C THR A 126 12.51 -20.52 10.06
N LYS A 127 13.28 -21.07 11.00
CA LYS A 127 14.63 -20.62 11.32
C LYS A 127 15.64 -21.17 10.32
N GLY A 128 16.24 -20.28 9.51
CA GLY A 128 17.32 -20.65 8.58
C GLY A 128 16.93 -21.53 7.39
N GLY A 129 15.70 -22.07 7.37
CA GLY A 129 15.20 -22.93 6.31
C GLY A 129 14.71 -22.18 5.06
N GLU A 130 14.33 -22.94 4.05
CA GLU A 130 13.69 -22.40 2.84
C GLU A 130 12.32 -21.82 3.17
N LEU A 131 12.04 -20.62 2.68
CA LEU A 131 10.77 -19.97 2.85
C LEU A 131 9.85 -20.27 1.67
N GLN A 132 8.61 -20.63 1.96
CA GLN A 132 7.57 -20.77 0.95
C GLN A 132 6.69 -19.52 0.89
N ALA A 133 6.48 -18.99 -0.32
CA ALA A 133 5.65 -17.80 -0.51
C ALA A 133 4.19 -18.11 -0.18
N LEU A 134 3.60 -17.27 0.67
CA LEU A 134 2.17 -17.33 0.97
C LEU A 134 1.35 -16.61 -0.10
N LYS A 135 0.08 -17.00 -0.22
CA LYS A 135 -0.89 -16.30 -1.07
C LYS A 135 -0.89 -14.80 -0.79
N LYS A 136 -0.78 -13.98 -1.83
CA LYS A 136 -0.67 -12.52 -1.72
C LYS A 136 -1.97 -11.91 -1.18
N THR A 137 -1.89 -10.76 -0.52
CA THR A 137 -3.04 -10.10 0.11
C THR A 137 -4.14 -9.73 -0.89
N HIS A 138 -3.79 -9.27 -2.09
CA HIS A 138 -4.77 -8.95 -3.13
C HIS A 138 -5.49 -10.20 -3.68
N GLU A 139 -4.82 -11.35 -3.73
CA GLU A 139 -5.47 -12.63 -4.06
C GLU A 139 -6.45 -13.06 -2.96
N ARG A 140 -6.10 -12.83 -1.68
CA ARG A 140 -7.01 -13.05 -0.54
C ARG A 140 -8.20 -12.09 -0.56
N TYR A 141 -8.04 -10.88 -1.10
CA TYR A 141 -9.18 -9.99 -1.34
C TYR A 141 -10.09 -10.52 -2.46
N ALA A 142 -9.51 -11.03 -3.56
CA ALA A 142 -10.27 -11.66 -4.64
C ALA A 142 -11.10 -12.86 -4.13
N ASP A 143 -10.53 -13.67 -3.21
CA ASP A 143 -11.26 -14.78 -2.58
C ASP A 143 -12.52 -14.32 -1.81
N VAL A 144 -12.49 -13.13 -1.21
CA VAL A 144 -13.69 -12.59 -0.51
C VAL A 144 -14.82 -12.37 -1.52
N PHE A 145 -14.50 -11.81 -2.68
CA PHE A 145 -15.50 -11.60 -3.74
C PHE A 145 -15.98 -12.93 -4.35
N ALA A 146 -15.08 -13.90 -4.54
CA ALA A 146 -15.45 -15.24 -4.99
C ALA A 146 -16.45 -15.93 -4.03
N LYS A 147 -16.26 -15.83 -2.70
CA LYS A 147 -17.19 -16.34 -1.68
C LYS A 147 -18.56 -15.67 -1.75
N LEU A 148 -18.63 -14.44 -2.24
CA LEU A 148 -19.89 -13.73 -2.45
C LEU A 148 -20.60 -14.10 -3.77
N GLY A 149 -19.90 -14.80 -4.68
CA GLY A 149 -20.40 -15.18 -6.00
C GLY A 149 -19.86 -14.33 -7.14
N TYR A 150 -18.78 -13.57 -6.88
CA TYR A 150 -18.11 -12.69 -7.86
C TYR A 150 -16.62 -13.08 -8.03
N PRO A 151 -16.31 -14.27 -8.56
CA PRO A 151 -14.93 -14.66 -8.82
C PRO A 151 -14.30 -13.76 -9.89
N ILE A 152 -13.03 -13.41 -9.69
CA ILE A 152 -12.25 -12.56 -10.61
C ILE A 152 -10.87 -13.15 -10.85
N ASP A 153 -10.32 -12.85 -12.02
CA ASP A 153 -8.98 -13.20 -12.43
C ASP A 153 -8.08 -11.95 -12.45
N LEU A 154 -7.17 -11.84 -11.48
CA LEU A 154 -6.30 -10.67 -11.30
C LEU A 154 -5.29 -10.49 -12.45
N THR A 155 -5.04 -11.52 -13.27
CA THR A 155 -4.16 -11.41 -14.46
C THR A 155 -4.76 -10.50 -15.53
N LYS A 156 -6.08 -10.27 -15.48
CA LYS A 156 -6.81 -9.35 -16.38
C LYS A 156 -6.78 -7.89 -15.95
N HIS A 157 -5.97 -7.56 -14.92
CA HIS A 157 -5.82 -6.18 -14.48
C HIS A 157 -5.26 -5.29 -15.59
N GLN A 158 -5.86 -4.12 -15.76
CA GLN A 158 -5.38 -3.05 -16.63
C GLN A 158 -5.04 -1.83 -15.78
N TYR A 159 -3.84 -1.32 -15.97
CA TYR A 159 -3.42 -0.12 -15.25
C TYR A 159 -4.14 1.13 -15.77
N PRO A 160 -4.43 2.10 -14.91
CA PRO A 160 -4.93 3.40 -15.35
C PRO A 160 -3.85 4.18 -16.09
N ALA A 161 -4.25 5.15 -16.89
CA ALA A 161 -3.32 6.15 -17.41
C ALA A 161 -2.68 6.95 -16.27
N ARG A 162 -1.49 7.51 -16.50
CA ARG A 162 -0.86 8.46 -15.58
C ARG A 162 -1.81 9.63 -15.32
N LYS A 163 -1.91 10.08 -14.08
CA LYS A 163 -2.78 11.22 -13.74
C LYS A 163 -2.19 12.52 -14.26
N VAL A 164 -3.04 13.42 -14.74
CA VAL A 164 -2.63 14.77 -15.09
C VAL A 164 -2.26 15.51 -13.81
N MET A 165 -1.07 16.08 -13.77
CA MET A 165 -0.60 16.87 -12.63
C MET A 165 -1.29 18.24 -12.61
N SER A 166 -1.75 18.67 -11.43
CA SER A 166 -2.28 20.01 -11.23
C SER A 166 -1.20 21.08 -11.45
N ALA A 167 -1.59 22.30 -11.80
CA ALA A 167 -0.67 23.43 -11.94
C ALA A 167 0.21 23.59 -10.68
N LYS A 168 -0.37 23.54 -9.49
CA LYS A 168 0.37 23.59 -8.22
C LYS A 168 1.44 22.50 -8.13
N THR A 169 1.15 21.28 -8.57
CA THR A 169 2.12 20.19 -8.56
C THR A 169 3.25 20.47 -9.57
N GLN A 170 2.89 20.92 -10.78
CA GLN A 170 3.85 21.28 -11.83
C GLN A 170 4.77 22.43 -11.40
N ASP A 171 4.23 23.48 -10.79
CA ASP A 171 5.00 24.61 -10.28
C ASP A 171 6.00 24.17 -9.20
N LEU A 172 5.60 23.24 -8.35
CA LEU A 172 6.45 22.74 -7.25
C LEU A 172 7.60 21.86 -7.73
N ILE A 173 7.40 21.06 -8.78
CA ILE A 173 8.42 20.14 -9.31
C ILE A 173 9.30 20.78 -10.40
N GLY A 174 8.82 21.85 -11.03
CA GLY A 174 9.44 22.47 -12.20
C GLY A 174 9.31 21.63 -13.48
N LEU A 175 9.64 22.25 -14.61
CA LEU A 175 9.76 21.54 -15.88
C LEU A 175 11.08 20.79 -15.95
N SER A 176 11.04 19.49 -16.24
CA SER A 176 12.22 18.66 -16.41
C SER A 176 11.99 17.58 -17.44
N SER A 177 12.98 17.35 -18.28
CA SER A 177 13.04 16.19 -19.20
C SER A 177 13.73 14.97 -18.55
N LYS A 178 14.21 15.11 -17.30
CA LYS A 178 14.88 14.04 -16.56
C LYS A 178 13.85 13.05 -16.02
N LYS A 179 14.30 11.82 -15.78
CA LYS A 179 13.49 10.79 -15.12
C LYS A 179 13.24 11.14 -13.65
N PHE A 180 12.08 10.73 -13.13
CA PHE A 180 11.62 11.01 -11.78
C PHE A 180 11.76 9.80 -10.88
N ILE A 181 12.55 9.93 -9.83
CA ILE A 181 12.73 8.89 -8.80
C ILE A 181 11.98 9.32 -7.54
N GLY A 182 11.05 8.47 -7.09
CA GLY A 182 10.45 8.59 -5.76
C GLY A 182 11.27 7.85 -4.71
N VAL A 183 11.47 8.44 -3.54
CA VAL A 183 12.12 7.78 -2.39
C VAL A 183 11.23 7.93 -1.16
N ALA A 184 10.75 6.81 -0.61
CA ALA A 184 9.94 6.75 0.61
C ALA A 184 10.70 5.98 1.71
N PRO A 185 11.58 6.65 2.49
CA PRO A 185 12.53 5.99 3.37
C PRO A 185 11.95 5.54 4.71
N PHE A 186 10.67 5.80 4.97
CA PHE A 186 10.03 5.50 6.25
C PHE A 186 9.03 4.35 6.16
N ALA A 187 8.78 3.72 7.30
CA ALA A 187 7.75 2.72 7.49
C ALA A 187 7.18 2.81 8.91
N ALA A 188 5.98 2.21 9.12
CA ALA A 188 5.28 2.26 10.41
C ALA A 188 6.03 1.62 11.58
N HIS A 189 6.97 0.71 11.33
CA HIS A 189 7.70 -0.03 12.35
C HIS A 189 9.21 0.02 12.08
N ARG A 190 9.98 0.20 13.16
CA ARG A 190 11.45 0.37 13.10
C ARG A 190 12.17 -0.77 12.38
N GLY A 191 11.72 -2.02 12.53
CA GLY A 191 12.32 -3.18 11.86
C GLY A 191 12.19 -3.19 10.33
N LYS A 192 11.50 -2.19 9.75
CA LYS A 192 11.36 -2.00 8.30
C LYS A 192 12.06 -0.73 7.78
N VAL A 193 12.67 0.07 8.65
CA VAL A 193 13.25 1.36 8.28
C VAL A 193 14.73 1.19 8.00
N TYR A 194 15.14 1.50 6.78
CA TYR A 194 16.55 1.57 6.41
C TYR A 194 17.18 2.83 7.01
N PRO A 195 18.41 2.76 7.58
CA PRO A 195 19.04 3.92 8.22
C PRO A 195 19.13 5.13 7.30
N LEU A 196 18.67 6.30 7.76
CA LEU A 196 18.60 7.50 6.94
C LEU A 196 19.96 7.96 6.41
N GLN A 197 21.04 7.67 7.14
CA GLN A 197 22.41 7.93 6.68
C GLN A 197 22.78 7.07 5.45
N LEU A 198 22.29 5.83 5.39
CA LEU A 198 22.50 4.97 4.22
C LEU A 198 21.58 5.38 3.06
N ILE A 199 20.35 5.83 3.34
CA ILE A 199 19.49 6.47 2.32
C ILE A 199 20.17 7.70 1.73
N LYS A 200 20.83 8.52 2.55
CA LYS A 200 21.60 9.67 2.09
C LYS A 200 22.69 9.25 1.09
N GLN A 201 23.39 8.14 1.34
CA GLN A 201 24.38 7.60 0.40
C GLN A 201 23.76 7.14 -0.91
N VAL A 202 22.59 6.48 -0.88
CA VAL A 202 21.83 6.11 -2.08
C VAL A 202 21.46 7.35 -2.90
N ILE A 203 20.89 8.36 -2.23
CA ILE A 203 20.48 9.62 -2.88
C ILE A 203 21.70 10.33 -3.48
N ALA A 204 22.83 10.40 -2.75
CA ALA A 204 24.05 11.01 -3.25
C ALA A 204 24.55 10.35 -4.54
N GLN A 205 24.58 9.01 -4.60
CA GLN A 205 25.01 8.27 -5.78
C GLN A 205 24.06 8.52 -6.97
N LEU A 206 22.74 8.47 -6.76
CA LEU A 206 21.75 8.74 -7.81
C LEU A 206 21.78 10.20 -8.27
N ASN A 207 21.90 11.15 -7.36
CA ASN A 207 21.92 12.58 -7.67
C ASN A 207 23.21 13.00 -8.42
N ASN A 208 24.33 12.36 -8.15
CA ASN A 208 25.63 12.68 -8.79
C ASN A 208 25.67 12.34 -10.29
N THR A 209 24.77 11.50 -10.80
CA THR A 209 24.65 11.26 -12.25
C THR A 209 24.15 12.49 -12.99
N GLY A 210 23.39 13.35 -12.32
CA GLY A 210 22.75 14.52 -12.93
C GLY A 210 21.53 14.22 -13.82
N ASP A 211 21.15 12.95 -13.99
CA ASP A 211 20.11 12.49 -14.94
C ASP A 211 18.71 12.42 -14.35
N TYR A 212 18.58 12.60 -13.03
CA TYR A 212 17.35 12.37 -12.29
C TYR A 212 16.90 13.57 -11.50
N VAL A 213 15.59 13.65 -11.26
CA VAL A 213 14.96 14.48 -10.21
C VAL A 213 14.44 13.52 -9.15
N ILE A 214 14.78 13.76 -7.89
CA ILE A 214 14.44 12.87 -6.77
C ILE A 214 13.40 13.54 -5.88
N PHE A 215 12.28 12.87 -5.67
CA PHE A 215 11.20 13.32 -4.79
C PHE A 215 11.15 12.44 -3.54
N LEU A 216 11.19 13.09 -2.35
CA LEU A 216 11.12 12.39 -1.07
C LEU A 216 9.67 12.38 -0.57
N PHE A 217 9.19 11.21 -0.17
CA PHE A 217 7.84 10.98 0.34
C PHE A 217 7.86 10.55 1.80
N GLY A 218 6.91 11.03 2.57
CA GLY A 218 6.72 10.71 3.99
C GLY A 218 5.53 11.45 4.58
N GLY A 219 5.30 11.34 5.88
CA GLY A 219 4.17 12.01 6.52
C GLY A 219 4.36 12.21 8.02
N GLY A 220 3.71 13.26 8.53
CA GLY A 220 3.86 13.67 9.92
C GLY A 220 5.10 14.54 10.18
N ALA A 221 5.02 15.36 11.22
CA ALA A 221 5.98 16.45 11.47
C ALA A 221 7.45 15.98 11.59
N LEU A 222 7.68 14.83 12.20
CA LEU A 222 9.04 14.31 12.38
C LEU A 222 9.67 13.85 11.07
N GLU A 223 8.92 13.11 10.24
CA GLU A 223 9.42 12.67 8.94
C GLU A 223 9.64 13.85 8.01
N ILE A 224 8.72 14.82 7.98
CA ILE A 224 8.85 16.05 7.19
C ILE A 224 10.16 16.78 7.53
N ALA A 225 10.44 17.01 8.81
CA ALA A 225 11.67 17.69 9.24
C ALA A 225 12.94 16.92 8.85
N GLN A 226 12.93 15.58 8.93
CA GLN A 226 14.06 14.76 8.51
C GLN A 226 14.26 14.78 6.99
N LEU A 227 13.18 14.79 6.22
CA LEU A 227 13.23 14.88 4.76
C LEU A 227 13.67 16.26 4.27
N ASP A 228 13.24 17.33 4.95
CA ASP A 228 13.71 18.69 4.62
C ASP A 228 15.25 18.81 4.82
N LYS A 229 15.74 18.28 5.95
CA LYS A 229 17.19 18.23 6.21
C LYS A 229 17.92 17.39 5.16
N LEU A 230 17.37 16.24 4.77
CA LEU A 230 17.96 15.36 3.77
C LEU A 230 17.97 16.04 2.39
N ALA A 231 16.88 16.68 1.99
CA ALA A 231 16.77 17.37 0.71
C ALA A 231 17.72 18.58 0.60
N SER A 232 17.96 19.30 1.71
CA SER A 232 18.83 20.49 1.72
C SER A 232 20.30 20.19 1.37
N ASP A 233 20.72 18.94 1.49
CA ASP A 233 22.10 18.53 1.16
C ASP A 233 22.34 18.34 -0.35
N PHE A 234 21.28 18.37 -1.20
CA PHE A 234 21.38 18.01 -2.62
C PHE A 234 20.59 18.97 -3.52
N LYS A 235 21.20 19.32 -4.67
CA LYS A 235 20.46 19.96 -5.77
C LYS A 235 19.71 18.88 -6.56
N GLY A 236 18.44 19.11 -6.90
CA GLY A 236 17.62 18.14 -7.64
C GLY A 236 16.90 17.10 -6.76
N VAL A 237 16.96 17.26 -5.43
CA VAL A 237 16.22 16.48 -4.45
C VAL A 237 15.19 17.38 -3.77
N THR A 238 13.92 17.01 -3.81
CA THR A 238 12.82 17.82 -3.24
C THR A 238 11.99 16.98 -2.26
N ASN A 239 11.85 17.49 -1.03
CA ASN A 239 10.88 16.93 -0.10
C ASN A 239 9.46 17.29 -0.53
N MET A 240 8.60 16.30 -0.76
CA MET A 240 7.20 16.47 -1.12
C MET A 240 6.24 16.28 0.06
N ALA A 241 6.73 15.71 1.16
CA ALA A 241 5.93 15.43 2.35
C ALA A 241 5.30 16.70 2.93
N GLY A 242 4.00 16.69 3.13
CA GLY A 242 3.24 17.80 3.66
C GLY A 242 2.99 18.97 2.70
N LYS A 243 3.50 18.94 1.47
CA LYS A 243 3.35 20.02 0.47
C LYS A 243 2.19 19.80 -0.49
N LEU A 244 1.77 18.58 -0.65
CA LEU A 244 0.69 18.16 -1.55
C LEU A 244 -0.50 17.61 -0.77
N SER A 245 -1.71 17.79 -1.31
CA SER A 245 -2.86 16.98 -0.90
C SER A 245 -2.66 15.54 -1.34
N PHE A 246 -3.37 14.59 -0.73
CA PHE A 246 -3.21 13.18 -1.10
C PHE A 246 -3.54 12.91 -2.58
N SER A 247 -4.54 13.59 -3.15
CA SER A 247 -4.83 13.50 -4.59
C SER A 247 -3.66 14.02 -5.45
N GLN A 248 -3.03 15.12 -5.06
CA GLN A 248 -1.85 15.67 -5.75
C GLN A 248 -0.62 14.77 -5.58
N GLU A 249 -0.45 14.14 -4.41
CA GLU A 249 0.60 13.14 -4.18
C GLU A 249 0.44 11.95 -5.13
N LEU A 250 -0.79 11.44 -5.31
CA LEU A 250 -1.08 10.39 -6.28
C LEU A 250 -0.83 10.82 -7.74
N GLN A 251 -1.08 12.10 -8.08
CA GLN A 251 -0.72 12.64 -9.39
C GLN A 251 0.80 12.56 -9.61
N LEU A 252 1.60 13.00 -8.64
CA LEU A 252 3.07 12.93 -8.74
C LEU A 252 3.54 11.47 -8.78
N ILE A 253 3.05 10.62 -7.87
CA ILE A 253 3.42 9.20 -7.83
C ILE A 253 3.14 8.50 -9.16
N SER A 254 2.00 8.79 -9.81
CA SER A 254 1.65 8.17 -11.10
C SER A 254 2.55 8.62 -12.27
N ASN A 255 3.35 9.65 -12.08
CA ASN A 255 4.29 10.19 -13.08
C ASN A 255 5.76 9.88 -12.76
N LEU A 256 6.04 9.12 -11.71
CA LEU A 256 7.39 8.62 -11.43
C LEU A 256 7.82 7.59 -12.50
N ASP A 257 9.13 7.40 -12.62
CA ASP A 257 9.73 6.33 -13.43
C ASP A 257 10.15 5.14 -12.56
N VAL A 258 10.38 5.37 -11.26
CA VAL A 258 10.62 4.33 -10.25
C VAL A 258 10.31 4.86 -8.85
N MET A 259 9.87 3.97 -7.97
CA MET A 259 9.76 4.23 -6.53
C MET A 259 10.72 3.32 -5.75
N LEU A 260 11.60 3.92 -4.95
CA LEU A 260 12.35 3.24 -3.90
C LEU A 260 11.59 3.38 -2.58
N ALA A 261 11.14 2.29 -2.02
CA ALA A 261 10.34 2.30 -0.79
C ALA A 261 10.77 1.22 0.19
N MET A 262 10.51 1.47 1.46
CA MET A 262 10.45 0.42 2.46
C MET A 262 9.21 -0.45 2.24
N ASP A 263 9.07 -1.57 2.96
CA ASP A 263 7.80 -2.29 3.10
C ASP A 263 6.77 -1.34 3.76
N SER A 264 6.20 -0.44 2.95
CA SER A 264 5.37 0.71 3.37
C SER A 264 4.29 1.07 2.35
N GLY A 265 3.44 2.05 2.70
CA GLY A 265 2.31 2.47 1.87
C GLY A 265 2.69 2.96 0.48
N ASN A 266 3.78 3.72 0.33
CA ASN A 266 4.14 4.36 -0.94
C ASN A 266 4.51 3.38 -2.05
N GLY A 267 5.11 2.23 -1.71
CA GLY A 267 5.32 1.16 -2.67
C GLY A 267 4.01 0.63 -3.26
N HIS A 268 2.98 0.48 -2.42
CA HIS A 268 1.65 0.07 -2.89
C HIS A 268 0.97 1.14 -3.73
N LEU A 269 1.11 2.42 -3.37
CA LEU A 269 0.55 3.54 -4.15
C LEU A 269 1.16 3.60 -5.56
N SER A 270 2.48 3.44 -5.67
CA SER A 270 3.19 3.45 -6.95
C SER A 270 2.79 2.27 -7.85
N ALA A 271 2.64 1.09 -7.25
CA ALA A 271 2.21 -0.11 -7.96
C ALA A 271 0.78 -0.01 -8.57
N LEU A 272 -0.05 0.96 -8.14
CA LEU A 272 -1.37 1.21 -8.74
C LEU A 272 -1.29 1.73 -10.18
N TYR A 273 -0.17 2.35 -10.55
CA TYR A 273 0.04 3.06 -11.82
C TYR A 273 1.10 2.42 -12.71
N ASP A 274 1.42 1.14 -12.48
CA ASP A 274 2.49 0.41 -13.19
C ASP A 274 3.89 1.01 -12.97
N ILE A 275 4.06 1.79 -11.93
CA ILE A 275 5.37 2.32 -11.60
C ILE A 275 6.21 1.20 -10.97
N PRO A 276 7.40 0.90 -11.51
CA PRO A 276 8.31 -0.05 -10.92
C PRO A 276 8.66 0.34 -9.47
N VAL A 277 8.61 -0.65 -8.57
CA VAL A 277 8.90 -0.44 -7.14
C VAL A 277 10.07 -1.31 -6.72
N VAL A 278 11.15 -0.66 -6.32
CA VAL A 278 12.26 -1.31 -5.59
C VAL A 278 11.92 -1.25 -4.11
N THR A 279 11.66 -2.41 -3.49
CA THR A 279 11.28 -2.48 -2.07
C THR A 279 12.42 -3.02 -1.23
N ILE A 280 12.75 -2.33 -0.14
CA ILE A 280 13.75 -2.77 0.84
C ILE A 280 13.05 -3.47 2.01
N TRP A 281 13.43 -4.71 2.27
CA TRP A 281 12.86 -5.54 3.32
C TRP A 281 13.86 -5.78 4.44
N GLY A 282 13.47 -5.43 5.67
CA GLY A 282 14.27 -5.66 6.88
C GLY A 282 13.91 -6.97 7.57
N VAL A 283 13.23 -6.86 8.73
CA VAL A 283 12.80 -8.03 9.51
C VAL A 283 11.49 -8.66 9.02
N THR A 284 10.90 -8.13 7.95
CA THR A 284 9.77 -8.70 7.21
C THR A 284 10.24 -9.35 5.92
N HIS A 285 9.33 -9.97 5.15
CA HIS A 285 9.66 -10.64 3.89
C HIS A 285 8.48 -10.58 2.91
N PRO A 286 8.68 -10.42 1.60
CA PRO A 286 7.61 -10.39 0.61
C PRO A 286 6.75 -11.66 0.60
N PHE A 287 7.33 -12.80 0.98
CA PHE A 287 6.63 -14.10 1.08
C PHE A 287 5.53 -14.13 2.15
N LEU A 288 5.45 -13.13 3.02
CA LEU A 288 4.30 -12.92 3.91
C LEU A 288 3.04 -12.45 3.16
N GLY A 289 3.15 -12.18 1.85
CA GLY A 289 2.05 -11.81 0.96
C GLY A 289 1.72 -10.32 0.93
N PHE A 290 2.68 -9.46 1.30
CA PHE A 290 2.51 -8.00 1.32
C PHE A 290 3.29 -7.25 0.24
N ALA A 291 3.94 -7.96 -0.69
CA ALA A 291 4.62 -7.29 -1.81
C ALA A 291 3.63 -6.43 -2.61
N PRO A 292 4.04 -5.27 -3.14
CA PRO A 292 3.22 -4.42 -3.98
C PRO A 292 2.68 -5.18 -5.22
N PHE A 293 1.52 -4.76 -5.72
CA PHE A 293 0.80 -5.45 -6.78
C PHE A 293 1.67 -5.58 -8.04
N ASN A 294 1.72 -6.80 -8.61
CA ASN A 294 2.44 -7.15 -9.85
C ASN A 294 3.93 -6.76 -9.90
N GLN A 295 4.54 -6.46 -8.76
CA GLN A 295 5.98 -6.18 -8.75
C GLN A 295 6.79 -7.49 -8.82
N PRO A 296 7.84 -7.55 -9.68
CA PRO A 296 8.69 -8.72 -9.82
C PRO A 296 9.51 -8.98 -8.54
N ASN A 297 9.85 -10.26 -8.32
CA ASN A 297 10.60 -10.64 -7.14
C ASN A 297 12.03 -10.04 -7.10
N GLU A 298 12.63 -9.85 -8.24
CA GLU A 298 13.97 -9.25 -8.40
C GLU A 298 14.03 -7.78 -7.98
N ASN A 299 12.90 -7.10 -7.85
CA ASN A 299 12.81 -5.75 -7.31
C ASN A 299 12.68 -5.73 -5.78
N GLN A 300 12.66 -6.90 -5.14
CA GLN A 300 12.57 -7.03 -3.68
C GLN A 300 13.98 -7.23 -3.10
N LEU A 301 14.54 -6.20 -2.49
CA LEU A 301 15.85 -6.28 -1.85
C LEU A 301 15.68 -6.81 -0.42
N LEU A 302 16.33 -7.93 -0.13
CA LEU A 302 16.13 -8.70 1.09
C LEU A 302 17.34 -8.61 2.00
N ALA A 303 17.09 -8.55 3.31
CA ALA A 303 18.14 -8.72 4.31
C ALA A 303 18.83 -10.09 4.17
N ASP A 304 20.13 -10.14 4.41
CA ASP A 304 20.94 -11.36 4.31
C ASP A 304 20.57 -12.36 5.41
N ARG A 305 19.89 -13.42 5.01
CA ARG A 305 19.46 -14.50 5.91
C ARG A 305 20.58 -15.43 6.34
N THR A 306 21.75 -15.36 5.74
CA THR A 306 22.92 -16.12 6.24
C THR A 306 23.47 -15.49 7.53
N LYS A 307 23.41 -14.15 7.62
CA LYS A 307 23.79 -13.39 8.82
C LYS A 307 22.64 -13.27 9.82
N TYR A 308 21.40 -13.19 9.32
CA TYR A 308 20.17 -13.03 10.11
C TYR A 308 19.17 -14.15 9.83
N PRO A 309 19.46 -15.39 10.26
CA PRO A 309 18.70 -16.59 9.85
C PRO A 309 17.25 -16.62 10.33
N LEU A 310 16.88 -15.79 11.32
CA LEU A 310 15.50 -15.72 11.81
C LEU A 310 14.60 -14.80 10.97
N VAL A 311 15.12 -14.08 9.95
CA VAL A 311 14.28 -13.25 9.07
C VAL A 311 13.44 -14.15 8.17
N PRO A 312 12.10 -13.89 8.09
CA PRO A 312 11.33 -12.84 8.77
C PRO A 312 11.08 -13.15 10.25
N THR A 313 11.28 -12.15 11.13
CA THR A 313 11.04 -12.30 12.56
C THR A 313 9.64 -11.85 12.98
N SER A 314 8.97 -11.12 12.11
CA SER A 314 7.68 -10.48 12.40
C SER A 314 6.84 -10.34 11.14
N VAL A 315 5.52 -10.49 11.29
CA VAL A 315 4.57 -10.29 10.19
C VAL A 315 4.49 -8.81 9.77
N TYR A 316 4.63 -7.90 10.74
CA TYR A 316 4.44 -6.45 10.52
C TYR A 316 5.70 -5.62 10.80
N GLY A 317 6.80 -6.24 11.23
CA GLY A 317 8.05 -5.53 11.54
C GLY A 317 8.08 -4.88 12.92
N SER A 318 7.11 -5.18 13.80
CA SER A 318 6.99 -4.57 15.14
C SER A 318 7.81 -5.26 16.22
N THR A 319 8.19 -6.52 15.99
CA THR A 319 8.91 -7.36 16.98
C THR A 319 10.05 -8.09 16.31
N TYR A 320 11.21 -8.11 16.95
CA TYR A 320 12.41 -8.81 16.46
C TYR A 320 13.38 -9.01 17.64
N PRO A 321 14.28 -10.00 17.57
CA PRO A 321 15.34 -10.19 18.55
C PRO A 321 16.35 -9.01 18.57
N ASP A 322 17.03 -8.80 19.68
CA ASP A 322 18.07 -7.76 19.79
C ASP A 322 19.12 -7.91 18.68
N GLY A 323 19.49 -6.78 18.07
CA GLY A 323 20.43 -6.72 16.95
C GLY A 323 19.82 -6.99 15.56
N TYR A 324 18.58 -7.53 15.47
CA TYR A 324 17.94 -7.80 14.17
C TYR A 324 17.40 -6.55 13.48
N GLU A 325 17.30 -5.42 14.18
CA GLU A 325 17.04 -4.12 13.55
C GLU A 325 18.10 -3.74 12.51
N LYS A 326 19.31 -4.32 12.62
CA LYS A 326 20.40 -4.13 11.68
C LYS A 326 20.38 -5.08 10.46
N ALA A 327 19.44 -6.03 10.44
CA ALA A 327 19.36 -6.97 9.32
C ALA A 327 19.21 -6.25 7.97
N ILE A 328 18.43 -5.17 7.93
CA ILE A 328 18.20 -4.35 6.74
C ILE A 328 19.49 -3.69 6.22
N GLU A 329 20.48 -3.42 7.09
CA GLU A 329 21.76 -2.80 6.74
C GLU A 329 22.69 -3.73 5.96
N THR A 330 22.36 -5.02 5.86
CA THR A 330 23.08 -5.97 5.00
C THR A 330 22.88 -5.70 3.51
N ILE A 331 21.86 -4.91 3.16
CA ILE A 331 21.62 -4.42 1.81
C ILE A 331 22.46 -3.16 1.63
N SER A 332 23.52 -3.22 0.81
CA SER A 332 24.41 -2.07 0.63
C SER A 332 23.73 -0.94 -0.16
N PRO A 333 24.10 0.33 0.08
CA PRO A 333 23.63 1.45 -0.75
C PRO A 333 23.90 1.25 -2.23
N SER A 334 25.06 0.69 -2.60
CA SER A 334 25.40 0.41 -4.01
C SER A 334 24.46 -0.61 -4.65
N ALA A 335 24.10 -1.69 -3.94
CA ALA A 335 23.13 -2.68 -4.44
C ALA A 335 21.74 -2.05 -4.66
N ILE A 336 21.34 -1.11 -3.81
CA ILE A 336 20.09 -0.36 -3.99
C ILE A 336 20.15 0.51 -5.23
N VAL A 337 21.25 1.27 -5.41
CA VAL A 337 21.47 2.12 -6.59
C VAL A 337 21.48 1.30 -7.87
N GLU A 338 22.24 0.22 -7.92
CA GLU A 338 22.29 -0.70 -9.07
C GLU A 338 20.90 -1.21 -9.44
N LYS A 339 20.10 -1.61 -8.44
CA LYS A 339 18.74 -2.07 -8.66
C LYS A 339 17.84 -0.95 -9.21
N VAL A 340 17.87 0.24 -8.61
CA VAL A 340 17.09 1.40 -9.10
C VAL A 340 17.45 1.72 -10.54
N LEU A 341 18.76 1.77 -10.87
CA LEU A 341 19.22 2.05 -12.22
C LEU A 341 18.87 0.95 -13.22
N SER A 342 18.87 -0.32 -12.79
CA SER A 342 18.50 -1.45 -13.66
C SER A 342 17.02 -1.41 -14.07
N VAL A 343 16.16 -0.85 -13.24
CA VAL A 343 14.71 -0.71 -13.46
C VAL A 343 14.38 0.52 -14.30
N LEU A 344 15.24 1.55 -14.27
CA LEU A 344 15.06 2.79 -15.03
C LEU A 344 15.48 2.72 -16.50
N LYS A 345 16.02 1.61 -16.96
CA LYS A 345 16.49 1.42 -18.35
C LYS A 345 15.42 1.45 -19.40
#